data_23645443dabb43a8eea3b20a79af0863
#
_entry.id   23645443dabb43a8eea3b20a79af0863
#
_cell.length_a   1.000
_cell.length_b   1.000
_cell.length_c   1.000
_cell.angle_alpha   90.00
_cell.angle_beta   90.00
_cell.angle_gamma   90.00
#
_symmetry.space_group_name_H-M   'P 1'
#
loop_
_entity.id
_entity.type
_entity.pdbx_description
1 polymer ?
#
loop_
_entity_poly.entity_id
_entity_poly.type
_entity_poly.pdbx_seq_one_letter_code
_entity_poly.pdbx_strand_id
1 'polypeptide(L)'
;SMGQGTTRPILRGYSGDRFLITENGFEVGDLSQTSVDHALSMDLGGVEEIEIIRGPRALLFGSNAISGVIDVEKNSIPEIEFDHLHTYITSGYDSGNKGLFNNFSLVTPINKNNFRFSLQNRKTGNQMTPLGQLKNTSMNTTEGFFGLTRFHDGKRGTISIEHVEMDYGIPGSPEGHI
;
A
#
# COMPACT_ATOMS: atom_id res chain seq x y z
N SER A 1 15.10 -3.88 -13.91
CA SER A 1 13.74 -3.78 -13.36
C SER A 1 13.15 -5.17 -13.27
N MET A 2 12.73 -5.58 -12.10
CA MET A 2 12.13 -6.91 -11.86
C MET A 2 10.61 -6.94 -12.12
N GLY A 3 10.05 -5.93 -12.78
CA GLY A 3 8.61 -5.80 -13.03
C GLY A 3 7.92 -4.84 -12.06
N GLN A 4 6.62 -4.64 -12.23
CA GLN A 4 5.85 -3.64 -11.49
C GLN A 4 5.45 -4.11 -10.09
N GLY A 5 5.23 -5.42 -9.91
CA GLY A 5 4.84 -6.01 -8.64
C GLY A 5 6.00 -6.24 -7.67
N THR A 6 7.22 -6.49 -8.18
CA THR A 6 8.39 -6.86 -7.38
C THR A 6 9.35 -5.71 -7.09
N THR A 7 8.83 -4.49 -7.02
CA THR A 7 9.65 -3.31 -6.74
C THR A 7 9.93 -3.22 -5.24
N ARG A 8 11.21 -3.25 -4.86
CA ARG A 8 11.65 -3.06 -3.48
C ARG A 8 12.25 -1.68 -3.30
N PRO A 9 11.92 -0.98 -2.24
CA PRO A 9 12.64 0.23 -1.88
C PRO A 9 14.08 -0.11 -1.46
N ILE A 10 14.98 0.81 -1.75
CA ILE A 10 16.38 0.75 -1.30
C ILE A 10 16.65 1.99 -0.49
N LEU A 11 17.01 1.81 0.78
CA LEU A 11 17.35 2.90 1.67
C LEU A 11 18.86 2.87 1.97
N ARG A 12 19.59 3.88 1.49
CA ARG A 12 21.06 4.00 1.66
C ARG A 12 21.85 2.75 1.22
N GLY A 13 21.44 2.10 0.14
CA GLY A 13 22.06 0.88 -0.35
C GLY A 13 21.63 -0.40 0.39
N TYR A 14 20.80 -0.29 1.40
CA TYR A 14 20.22 -1.44 2.10
C TYR A 14 18.86 -1.81 1.50
N SER A 15 18.62 -3.10 1.38
CA SER A 15 17.34 -3.68 0.93
C SER A 15 16.99 -4.88 1.82
N GLY A 16 15.75 -5.34 1.74
CA GLY A 16 15.26 -6.48 2.52
C GLY A 16 15.00 -6.15 3.97
N ASP A 17 15.41 -7.02 4.88
CA ASP A 17 15.14 -7.00 6.31
C ASP A 17 15.93 -5.96 7.14
N ARG A 18 16.70 -5.10 6.48
CA ARG A 18 17.52 -4.09 7.18
C ARG A 18 16.81 -2.77 7.44
N PHE A 19 15.65 -2.56 6.88
CA PHE A 19 14.76 -1.47 7.22
C PHE A 19 13.32 -1.99 7.29
N LEU A 20 12.50 -1.34 8.08
CA LEU A 20 11.12 -1.71 8.29
C LEU A 20 10.21 -0.90 7.38
N ILE A 21 9.19 -1.55 6.84
CA ILE A 21 8.09 -0.87 6.17
C ILE A 21 6.86 -0.99 7.07
N THR A 22 6.26 0.15 7.35
CA THR A 22 5.05 0.25 8.15
C THR A 22 3.94 0.93 7.34
N GLU A 23 2.72 0.61 7.65
CA GLU A 23 1.54 1.32 7.18
C GLU A 23 0.78 1.86 8.38
N ASN A 24 0.58 3.17 8.43
CA ASN A 24 -0.02 3.86 9.57
C ASN A 24 0.63 3.48 10.92
N GLY A 25 1.94 3.30 10.95
CA GLY A 25 2.72 2.92 12.13
C GLY A 25 2.72 1.42 12.48
N PHE A 26 2.02 0.58 11.72
CA PHE A 26 2.00 -0.87 11.94
C PHE A 26 2.89 -1.58 10.90
N GLU A 27 3.65 -2.58 11.37
CA GLU A 27 4.48 -3.38 10.46
C GLU A 27 3.60 -4.11 9.42
N VAL A 28 3.93 -3.91 8.15
CA VAL A 28 3.30 -4.66 7.07
C VAL A 28 3.92 -6.05 7.03
N GLY A 29 3.14 -7.07 7.35
CA GLY A 29 3.57 -8.47 7.24
C GLY A 29 3.82 -8.82 5.77
N ASP A 30 5.08 -8.81 5.37
CA ASP A 30 5.47 -8.89 3.97
C ASP A 30 6.39 -10.06 3.68
N LEU A 31 5.96 -10.93 2.77
CA LEU A 31 6.78 -12.03 2.24
C LEU A 31 7.98 -11.54 1.42
N SER A 32 7.97 -10.28 0.96
CA SER A 32 9.09 -9.69 0.22
C SER A 32 10.37 -9.57 1.05
N GLN A 33 10.27 -9.61 2.38
CA GLN A 33 11.44 -9.66 3.26
C GLN A 33 12.24 -10.96 3.13
N THR A 34 11.59 -12.04 2.72
CA THR A 34 12.21 -13.36 2.62
C THR A 34 12.84 -13.65 1.27
N SER A 35 12.35 -13.04 0.18
CA SER A 35 12.87 -13.27 -1.17
C SER A 35 12.70 -12.03 -2.08
N VAL A 36 13.66 -11.85 -3.00
CA VAL A 36 13.68 -10.70 -3.94
C VAL A 36 12.61 -10.76 -5.03
N ASP A 37 11.98 -11.89 -5.22
CA ASP A 37 10.95 -12.16 -6.22
C ASP A 37 9.52 -11.98 -5.67
N HIS A 38 9.38 -11.74 -4.38
CA HIS A 38 8.08 -11.41 -3.80
C HIS A 38 7.79 -9.90 -3.87
N ALA A 39 6.54 -9.57 -4.17
CA ALA A 39 6.05 -8.19 -4.13
C ALA A 39 5.87 -7.68 -2.70
N LEU A 40 5.98 -6.38 -2.54
CA LEU A 40 5.51 -5.71 -1.35
C LEU A 40 3.98 -5.78 -1.34
N SER A 41 3.38 -6.32 -0.28
CA SER A 41 1.93 -6.45 -0.12
C SER A 41 1.26 -5.11 0.20
N MET A 42 1.61 -4.08 -0.56
CA MET A 42 1.11 -2.72 -0.40
C MET A 42 0.90 -2.06 -1.75
N ASP A 43 -0.30 -1.55 -2.00
CA ASP A 43 -0.53 -0.63 -3.11
C ASP A 43 -0.35 0.81 -2.61
N LEU A 44 0.33 1.64 -3.40
CA LEU A 44 0.55 3.05 -3.10
C LEU A 44 -0.65 3.93 -3.50
N GLY A 45 -1.74 3.34 -3.92
CA GLY A 45 -2.98 4.07 -4.11
C GLY A 45 -3.58 4.51 -2.78
N GLY A 46 -4.08 5.73 -2.70
CA GLY A 46 -4.62 6.29 -1.46
C GLY A 46 -3.59 6.66 -0.40
N VAL A 47 -2.29 6.60 -0.72
CA VAL A 47 -1.22 7.11 0.13
C VAL A 47 -1.30 8.62 0.21
N GLU A 48 -1.28 9.17 1.43
CA GLU A 48 -1.24 10.61 1.68
C GLU A 48 0.20 11.08 1.93
N GLU A 49 0.96 10.31 2.69
CA GLU A 49 2.32 10.67 3.05
C GLU A 49 3.22 9.42 3.11
N ILE A 50 4.50 9.61 2.83
CA ILE A 50 5.55 8.62 3.05
C ILE A 50 6.59 9.26 3.95
N GLU A 51 6.65 8.83 5.21
CA GLU A 51 7.65 9.29 6.17
C GLU A 51 8.86 8.35 6.17
N ILE A 52 10.07 8.91 6.10
CA ILE A 52 11.31 8.15 6.28
C ILE A 52 11.89 8.47 7.65
N ILE A 53 11.69 7.57 8.61
CA ILE A 53 12.10 7.72 10.00
C ILE A 53 13.50 7.13 10.16
N ARG A 54 14.42 7.91 10.72
CA ARG A 54 15.83 7.55 10.86
C ARG A 54 16.35 7.83 12.25
N GLY A 55 17.48 7.18 12.58
CA GLY A 55 18.17 7.39 13.85
C GLY A 55 17.39 6.82 15.04
N PRO A 56 17.53 7.38 16.25
CA PRO A 56 16.96 6.82 17.46
C PRO A 56 15.44 6.63 17.44
N ARG A 57 14.71 7.46 16.68
CA ARG A 57 13.25 7.30 16.52
C ARG A 57 12.86 5.97 15.85
N ALA A 58 13.71 5.46 14.97
CA ALA A 58 13.45 4.19 14.30
C ALA A 58 13.40 3.01 15.27
N LEU A 59 14.13 3.08 16.41
CA LEU A 59 14.13 2.04 17.43
C LEU A 59 12.77 1.83 18.11
N LEU A 60 11.87 2.81 18.03
CA LEU A 60 10.51 2.69 18.56
C LEU A 60 9.67 1.68 17.76
N PHE A 61 10.08 1.37 16.53
CA PHE A 61 9.39 0.44 15.62
C PHE A 61 9.96 -1.00 15.70
N GLY A 62 10.99 -1.23 16.48
CA GLY A 62 11.55 -2.56 16.72
C GLY A 62 13.01 -2.71 16.29
N SER A 63 13.58 -3.90 16.58
CA SER A 63 14.99 -4.21 16.35
C SER A 63 15.37 -4.29 14.87
N ASN A 64 14.43 -4.52 13.97
CA ASN A 64 14.68 -4.65 12.53
C ASN A 64 14.81 -3.29 11.82
N ALA A 65 14.52 -2.19 12.51
CA ALA A 65 14.61 -0.83 11.98
C ALA A 65 16.03 -0.24 12.00
N ILE A 66 17.08 -1.06 11.88
CA ILE A 66 18.49 -0.64 12.01
C ILE A 66 18.87 0.45 11.01
N SER A 67 18.39 0.37 9.77
CA SER A 67 18.67 1.36 8.73
C SER A 67 17.62 2.45 8.62
N GLY A 68 16.51 2.29 9.33
CA GLY A 68 15.38 3.21 9.36
C GLY A 68 14.04 2.53 9.12
N VAL A 69 12.99 3.33 9.10
CA VAL A 69 11.60 2.92 8.82
C VAL A 69 11.09 3.73 7.66
N ILE A 70 10.36 3.11 6.77
CA ILE A 70 9.54 3.77 5.76
C ILE A 70 8.10 3.59 6.21
N ASP A 71 7.50 4.63 6.75
CA ASP A 71 6.10 4.63 7.13
C ASP A 71 5.25 5.20 6.00
N VAL A 72 4.26 4.45 5.58
CA VAL A 72 3.33 4.84 4.52
C VAL A 72 2.00 5.17 5.18
N GLU A 73 1.67 6.45 5.20
CA GLU A 73 0.41 6.91 5.75
C GLU A 73 -0.68 6.87 4.68
N LYS A 74 -1.65 6.02 4.90
CA LYS A 74 -2.90 6.00 4.14
C LYS A 74 -4.00 6.63 4.97
N ASN A 75 -4.82 7.47 4.36
CA ASN A 75 -6.01 8.05 5.01
C ASN A 75 -7.10 6.98 5.26
N SER A 76 -6.67 5.88 5.88
CA SER A 76 -7.57 4.75 6.17
C SER A 76 -8.42 5.01 7.41
N ILE A 77 -7.88 5.77 8.37
CA ILE A 77 -8.54 6.01 9.67
C ILE A 77 -8.85 7.51 9.81
N PRO A 78 -10.14 7.91 9.92
CA PRO A 78 -10.49 9.30 10.15
C PRO A 78 -9.83 9.87 11.39
N GLU A 79 -9.09 10.96 11.24
CA GLU A 79 -8.47 11.68 12.36
C GLU A 79 -9.42 12.68 13.01
N ILE A 80 -10.39 13.15 12.26
CA ILE A 80 -11.40 14.11 12.69
C ILE A 80 -12.80 13.49 12.62
N GLU A 81 -13.71 14.00 13.42
CA GLU A 81 -15.12 13.64 13.34
C GLU A 81 -15.74 14.29 12.11
N PHE A 82 -16.31 13.47 11.23
CA PHE A 82 -17.08 13.95 10.09
C PHE A 82 -18.54 14.18 10.52
N ASP A 83 -19.14 15.23 10.02
CA ASP A 83 -20.51 15.63 10.32
C ASP A 83 -21.51 15.30 9.18
N HIS A 84 -20.99 14.96 8.00
CA HIS A 84 -21.77 14.58 6.83
C HIS A 84 -21.06 13.53 5.98
N LEU A 85 -21.77 13.03 4.97
CA LEU A 85 -21.23 12.07 4.01
C LEU A 85 -20.13 12.70 3.16
N HIS A 86 -18.97 12.06 3.11
CA HIS A 86 -17.90 12.36 2.18
C HIS A 86 -17.65 11.19 1.26
N THR A 87 -17.53 11.47 -0.02
CA THR A 87 -17.26 10.47 -1.05
C THR A 87 -16.11 10.96 -1.93
N TYR A 88 -15.14 10.08 -2.16
CA TYR A 88 -14.00 10.34 -3.03
C TYR A 88 -13.97 9.27 -4.13
N ILE A 89 -13.86 9.72 -5.36
CA ILE A 89 -13.70 8.84 -6.52
C ILE A 89 -12.50 9.35 -7.31
N THR A 90 -11.55 8.46 -7.53
CA THR A 90 -10.37 8.75 -8.34
C THR A 90 -10.21 7.64 -9.37
N SER A 91 -9.99 8.02 -10.62
CA SER A 91 -9.67 7.09 -11.69
C SER A 91 -8.54 7.66 -12.53
N GLY A 92 -7.68 6.79 -13.03
CA GLY A 92 -6.57 7.20 -13.88
C GLY A 92 -6.12 6.09 -14.80
N TYR A 93 -5.44 6.50 -15.86
CA TYR A 93 -4.89 5.62 -16.88
C TYR A 93 -3.42 5.92 -17.11
N ASP A 94 -2.58 4.87 -17.08
CA ASP A 94 -1.18 4.93 -17.41
C ASP A 94 -0.94 4.32 -18.80
N SER A 95 -0.54 5.13 -19.76
CA SER A 95 -0.30 4.69 -21.14
C SER A 95 0.97 3.84 -21.29
N GLY A 96 1.93 3.95 -20.35
CA GLY A 96 3.20 3.23 -20.41
C GLY A 96 3.05 1.71 -20.24
N ASN A 97 2.04 1.28 -19.49
CA ASN A 97 1.75 -0.13 -19.23
C ASN A 97 0.28 -0.48 -19.48
N LYS A 98 -0.48 0.44 -20.10
CA LYS A 98 -1.93 0.33 -20.27
C LYS A 98 -2.65 0.10 -18.92
N GLY A 99 -2.12 0.75 -17.88
CA GLY A 99 -2.63 0.62 -16.53
C GLY A 99 -3.90 1.42 -16.32
N LEU A 100 -4.86 0.81 -15.61
CA LEU A 100 -6.08 1.47 -15.13
C LEU A 100 -6.11 1.35 -13.62
N PHE A 101 -6.36 2.45 -12.93
CA PHE A 101 -6.63 2.43 -11.51
C PHE A 101 -7.94 3.16 -11.19
N ASN A 102 -8.65 2.63 -10.22
CA ASN A 102 -9.87 3.19 -9.70
C ASN A 102 -9.84 3.12 -8.18
N ASN A 103 -10.24 4.19 -7.54
CA ASN A 103 -10.41 4.25 -6.09
C ASN A 103 -11.78 4.86 -5.79
N PHE A 104 -12.52 4.20 -4.93
CA PHE A 104 -13.74 4.69 -4.34
C PHE A 104 -13.58 4.70 -2.82
N SER A 105 -13.86 5.80 -2.18
CA SER A 105 -13.84 5.92 -0.72
C SER A 105 -15.05 6.69 -0.23
N LEU A 106 -15.62 6.23 0.85
CA LEU A 106 -16.81 6.76 1.48
C LEU A 106 -16.56 6.88 2.98
N VAL A 107 -16.84 8.05 3.55
CA VAL A 107 -16.91 8.25 5.01
C VAL A 107 -18.28 8.79 5.35
N THR A 108 -18.95 8.19 6.31
CA THR A 108 -20.28 8.63 6.76
C THR A 108 -20.40 8.59 8.29
N PRO A 109 -20.91 9.66 8.91
CA PRO A 109 -21.22 9.65 10.32
C PRO A 109 -22.52 8.87 10.57
N ILE A 110 -22.51 8.06 11.61
CA ILE A 110 -23.72 7.41 12.17
C ILE A 110 -23.68 7.57 13.69
N ASN A 111 -24.48 8.47 14.22
CA ASN A 111 -24.44 8.92 15.61
C ASN A 111 -23.05 9.49 15.97
N LYS A 112 -22.39 8.92 16.99
CA LYS A 112 -21.04 9.31 17.45
C LYS A 112 -19.93 8.47 16.81
N ASN A 113 -20.21 7.80 15.72
CA ASN A 113 -19.26 6.96 15.03
C ASN A 113 -19.12 7.40 13.58
N ASN A 114 -17.94 7.27 13.03
CA ASN A 114 -17.67 7.44 11.62
C ASN A 114 -17.37 6.07 11.00
N PHE A 115 -18.13 5.71 9.98
CA PHE A 115 -17.85 4.55 9.15
C PHE A 115 -17.05 4.97 7.93
N ARG A 116 -16.00 4.22 7.64
CA ARG A 116 -15.26 4.35 6.41
C ARG A 116 -15.30 3.06 5.62
N PHE A 117 -15.52 3.19 4.35
CA PHE A 117 -15.39 2.12 3.37
C PHE A 117 -14.53 2.62 2.22
N SER A 118 -13.59 1.81 1.76
CA SER A 118 -12.91 2.08 0.50
C SER A 118 -12.68 0.81 -0.30
N LEU A 119 -12.68 0.96 -1.60
CA LEU A 119 -12.38 -0.08 -2.56
C LEU A 119 -11.45 0.51 -3.62
N GLN A 120 -10.32 -0.14 -3.81
CA GLN A 120 -9.33 0.23 -4.80
C GLN A 120 -9.03 -0.95 -5.70
N ASN A 121 -8.89 -0.66 -6.98
CA ASN A 121 -8.43 -1.64 -7.96
C ASN A 121 -7.40 -0.98 -8.89
N ARG A 122 -6.31 -1.68 -9.12
CA ARG A 122 -5.27 -1.33 -10.09
C ARG A 122 -4.98 -2.52 -10.97
N LYS A 123 -5.08 -2.34 -12.27
CA LYS A 123 -4.74 -3.36 -13.25
C LYS A 123 -3.77 -2.79 -14.27
N THR A 124 -2.62 -3.43 -14.45
CA THR A 124 -1.60 -3.00 -15.41
C THR A 124 -1.32 -4.14 -16.39
N GLY A 125 -1.04 -3.77 -17.63
CA GLY A 125 -0.47 -4.70 -18.62
C GLY A 125 1.04 -4.83 -18.44
N ASN A 126 1.66 -5.58 -19.34
CA ASN A 126 3.11 -5.71 -19.39
C ASN A 126 3.81 -4.37 -19.67
N GLN A 127 4.93 -4.16 -19.00
CA GLN A 127 5.71 -2.92 -19.11
C GLN A 127 6.33 -2.78 -20.51
N MET A 128 6.19 -1.60 -21.09
CA MET A 128 6.87 -1.25 -22.34
C MET A 128 8.24 -0.64 -22.03
N THR A 129 9.25 -1.09 -22.77
CA THR A 129 10.62 -0.57 -22.69
C THR A 129 11.09 -0.13 -24.10
N PRO A 130 12.17 0.66 -24.21
CA PRO A 130 12.75 1.00 -25.53
C PRO A 130 13.16 -0.22 -26.37
N LEU A 131 13.40 -1.36 -25.72
CA LEU A 131 13.77 -2.62 -26.37
C LEU A 131 12.57 -3.53 -26.69
N GLY A 132 11.34 -3.07 -26.37
CA GLY A 132 10.11 -3.82 -26.57
C GLY A 132 9.37 -4.11 -25.25
N GLN A 133 8.34 -4.94 -25.34
CA GLN A 133 7.53 -5.31 -24.22
C GLN A 133 8.24 -6.32 -23.30
N LEU A 134 8.35 -5.98 -22.03
CA LEU A 134 8.87 -6.87 -21.01
C LEU A 134 7.74 -7.84 -20.59
N LYS A 135 7.85 -9.10 -21.02
CA LYS A 135 6.85 -10.12 -20.74
C LYS A 135 6.77 -10.44 -19.25
N ASN A 136 5.60 -10.91 -18.81
CA ASN A 136 5.34 -11.33 -17.45
C ASN A 136 5.62 -10.24 -16.40
N THR A 137 5.13 -9.02 -16.64
CA THR A 137 5.23 -7.88 -15.73
C THR A 137 3.88 -7.21 -15.45
N SER A 138 2.78 -7.85 -15.86
CA SER A 138 1.43 -7.39 -15.53
C SER A 138 1.15 -7.53 -14.04
N MET A 139 0.27 -6.69 -13.52
CA MET A 139 -0.16 -6.72 -12.13
C MET A 139 -1.65 -6.43 -12.06
N ASN A 140 -2.33 -7.08 -11.13
CA ASN A 140 -3.70 -6.77 -10.74
C ASN A 140 -3.76 -6.74 -9.21
N THR A 141 -4.19 -5.62 -8.64
CA THR A 141 -4.33 -5.45 -7.20
C THR A 141 -5.75 -5.01 -6.90
N THR A 142 -6.34 -5.61 -5.89
CA THR A 142 -7.62 -5.19 -5.32
C THR A 142 -7.45 -5.04 -3.82
N GLU A 143 -7.82 -3.89 -3.29
CA GLU A 143 -7.75 -3.55 -1.87
C GLU A 143 -9.12 -3.10 -1.40
N GLY A 144 -9.60 -3.69 -0.32
CA GLY A 144 -10.84 -3.32 0.35
C GLY A 144 -10.57 -2.97 1.80
N PHE A 145 -11.12 -1.86 2.26
CA PHE A 145 -10.99 -1.39 3.63
C PHE A 145 -12.36 -1.08 4.21
N PHE A 146 -12.57 -1.47 5.46
CA PHE A 146 -13.71 -1.07 6.28
C PHE A 146 -13.22 -0.65 7.66
N GLY A 147 -13.66 0.50 8.13
CA GLY A 147 -13.30 1.06 9.43
C GLY A 147 -14.49 1.65 10.17
N LEU A 148 -14.47 1.51 11.49
CA LEU A 148 -15.37 2.14 12.42
C LEU A 148 -14.56 2.93 13.44
N THR A 149 -14.76 4.24 13.48
CA THR A 149 -14.10 5.14 14.43
C THR A 149 -15.14 5.78 15.33
N ARG A 150 -14.91 5.72 16.64
CA ARG A 150 -15.72 6.42 17.65
C ARG A 150 -14.91 7.55 18.27
N PHE A 151 -15.52 8.71 18.35
CA PHE A 151 -14.99 9.88 19.05
C PHE A 151 -15.72 10.09 20.36
N HIS A 152 -14.97 10.32 21.44
CA HIS A 152 -15.52 10.59 22.77
C HIS A 152 -14.53 11.36 23.63
N ASP A 153 -14.91 12.55 24.11
CA ASP A 153 -14.12 13.40 25.00
C ASP A 153 -12.68 13.65 24.53
N GLY A 154 -12.52 14.01 23.25
CA GLY A 154 -11.20 14.24 22.66
C GLY A 154 -10.34 12.99 22.47
N LYS A 155 -10.91 11.81 22.71
CA LYS A 155 -10.28 10.52 22.45
C LYS A 155 -10.90 9.85 21.23
N ARG A 156 -10.13 9.01 20.58
CA ARG A 156 -10.52 8.25 19.39
C ARG A 156 -10.25 6.75 19.63
N GLY A 157 -11.21 5.92 19.27
CA GLY A 157 -11.05 4.46 19.21
C GLY A 157 -11.47 3.97 17.82
N THR A 158 -10.65 3.17 17.17
CA THR A 158 -10.92 2.65 15.82
C THR A 158 -10.78 1.13 15.80
N ILE A 159 -11.70 0.50 15.06
CA ILE A 159 -11.60 -0.90 14.64
C ILE A 159 -11.67 -0.91 13.12
N SER A 160 -10.73 -1.59 12.49
CA SER A 160 -10.70 -1.69 11.02
C SER A 160 -10.34 -3.09 10.57
N ILE A 161 -10.76 -3.41 9.35
CA ILE A 161 -10.36 -4.58 8.60
C ILE A 161 -9.95 -4.15 7.20
N GLU A 162 -8.84 -4.69 6.73
CA GLU A 162 -8.31 -4.49 5.39
C GLU A 162 -8.06 -5.84 4.74
N HIS A 163 -8.33 -5.91 3.45
CA HIS A 163 -8.04 -7.07 2.62
C HIS A 163 -7.36 -6.61 1.34
N VAL A 164 -6.20 -7.21 1.06
CA VAL A 164 -5.42 -6.95 -0.14
C VAL A 164 -5.24 -8.26 -0.90
N GLU A 165 -5.58 -8.24 -2.18
CA GLU A 165 -5.32 -9.33 -3.13
C GLU A 165 -4.45 -8.78 -4.25
N MET A 166 -3.34 -9.45 -4.55
CA MET A 166 -2.38 -9.02 -5.55
C MET A 166 -1.90 -10.19 -6.41
N ASP A 167 -2.18 -10.10 -7.71
CA ASP A 167 -1.64 -10.99 -8.74
C ASP A 167 -0.60 -10.23 -9.55
N TYR A 168 0.60 -10.78 -9.70
CA TYR A 168 1.66 -10.13 -10.46
C TYR A 168 2.56 -11.12 -11.18
N GLY A 169 3.11 -10.70 -12.30
CA GLY A 169 4.08 -11.46 -13.06
C GLY A 169 5.53 -11.15 -12.64
N ILE A 170 6.38 -12.15 -12.69
CA ILE A 170 7.83 -12.04 -12.43
C ILE A 170 8.57 -12.17 -13.76
N PRO A 171 9.24 -11.10 -14.24
CA PRO A 171 9.99 -11.16 -15.48
C PRO A 171 11.24 -12.02 -15.35
N GLY A 172 11.59 -12.75 -16.40
CA GLY A 172 12.80 -13.60 -16.44
C GLY A 172 12.59 -15.06 -16.07
N SER A 173 11.36 -15.47 -15.73
CA SER A 173 10.99 -16.89 -15.69
C SER A 173 10.43 -17.30 -17.06
N PRO A 174 11.17 -18.03 -17.92
CA PRO A 174 10.69 -18.44 -19.24
C PRO A 174 9.58 -19.51 -19.16
N GLU A 175 9.49 -20.19 -18.05
CA GLU A 175 8.52 -21.27 -17.83
C GLU A 175 7.92 -21.06 -16.44
N GLY A 176 6.61 -20.88 -16.40
CA GLY A 176 5.91 -20.65 -15.13
C GLY A 176 6.25 -21.72 -14.11
N HIS A 177 6.75 -21.33 -12.98
CA HIS A 177 6.63 -22.16 -11.81
C HIS A 177 5.14 -22.18 -11.43
N ILE A 178 4.52 -23.32 -11.71
CA ILE A 178 3.21 -23.71 -11.23
C ILE A 178 3.30 -23.90 -9.71
#